data_8acd629786213191502611dd142b2f6e
#
_entry.id   8acd629786213191502611dd142b2f6e
#
_cell.length_a   1.000
_cell.length_b   1.000
_cell.length_c   1.000
_cell.angle_alpha   90.00
_cell.angle_beta   90.00
_cell.angle_gamma   90.00
#
_symmetry.space_group_name_H-M   'P 1'
#
loop_
_entity.id
_entity.type
_entity.pdbx_description
1 polymer ?
#
loop_
_entity_poly.entity_id
_entity_poly.type
_entity_poly.pdbx_seq_one_letter_code
_entity_poly.pdbx_strand_id
1 'polypeptide(L)'
;LTLRQSRKSNPGPTLAVGDRISLRAVLMPPAGPAAPGAYDFARAAWFKQIGAVGYALSRAKMVAAADRNSLPLRIAEWRRRLALHIREQLPGTPGAVAAALMTGDRGAIPEGVLQDMRDSGLAHLLAISGLHVGLIAGWLFFSLRLLLALIPGLALRAPIKKWAAAAALLGAFAYMVLTGGTVPTQRAFLMLALMMLAVMLDRVAISFRLLAWFAVVVLLWGPESLLSVSFQMSFAAVVGLTAIYENFAPAFARQRADGGRAKKLSLYLGAVLLTTLVASVATAPYATFHFNRVAMYGLAANLIAVPLTALWVMPWALAGFILLPFGWEQLALVPMGYGIQAMLAVAHAVAGWPGAVTLVPAFSVAALSVMTLGGLWLCLWRGAWRYGGLAAIALGIVLASLGDPPDILIDGWGKVMAARLDSGAVLVAAPYRRKSITLDTWLRRWGQKAPVKDERIMRCDRLGCALVHNGDAVGFARDARALEDDCRVADLVLSAVPATFNCPSAQLVID
;
A
#
# COMPACT_ATOMS: atom_id res chain seq x y z
N LEU A 1 0.11 10.08 18.85
CA LEU A 1 1.49 9.67 19.05
C LEU A 1 1.56 8.14 19.04
N THR A 2 2.30 7.53 18.13
CA THR A 2 2.54 6.08 18.12
C THR A 2 3.88 5.81 18.76
N LEU A 3 3.88 5.16 19.92
CA LEU A 3 5.11 4.76 20.61
C LEU A 3 5.41 3.29 20.30
N ARG A 4 6.55 3.03 19.66
CA ARG A 4 7.06 1.68 19.46
C ARG A 4 8.01 1.36 20.61
N GLN A 5 7.59 0.49 21.52
CA GLN A 5 8.48 0.04 22.60
C GLN A 5 9.57 -0.88 22.05
N SER A 6 10.83 -0.63 22.43
CA SER A 6 11.92 -1.54 22.13
C SER A 6 11.73 -2.85 22.92
N ARG A 7 11.81 -3.99 22.24
CA ARG A 7 11.71 -5.33 22.84
C ARG A 7 12.78 -5.64 23.91
N LYS A 8 13.82 -4.81 24.01
CA LYS A 8 14.97 -5.04 24.93
C LYS A 8 14.87 -4.31 26.28
N SER A 9 13.81 -3.56 26.55
CA SER A 9 13.65 -2.84 27.81
C SER A 9 12.51 -3.43 28.63
N ASN A 10 12.75 -3.55 29.94
CA ASN A 10 11.74 -3.87 30.96
C ASN A 10 10.38 -3.24 30.64
N PRO A 11 9.25 -3.96 30.76
CA PRO A 11 7.94 -3.40 30.42
C PRO A 11 7.73 -2.10 31.18
N GLY A 12 7.66 -0.99 30.45
CA GLY A 12 7.27 0.30 31.02
C GLY A 12 5.80 0.28 31.43
N PRO A 13 5.28 1.36 32.02
CA PRO A 13 3.89 1.43 32.44
C PRO A 13 2.96 1.08 31.28
N THR A 14 1.92 0.29 31.56
CA THR A 14 0.88 -0.05 30.58
C THR A 14 0.11 1.22 30.21
N LEU A 15 0.48 1.84 29.07
CA LEU A 15 -0.18 3.03 28.57
C LEU A 15 -1.45 2.63 27.80
N ALA A 16 -2.53 3.33 28.07
CA ALA A 16 -3.78 3.20 27.34
C ALA A 16 -3.92 4.33 26.29
N VAL A 17 -4.79 4.12 25.32
CA VAL A 17 -5.10 5.14 24.32
C VAL A 17 -5.76 6.34 24.99
N GLY A 18 -5.22 7.54 24.70
CA GLY A 18 -5.72 8.80 25.28
C GLY A 18 -4.98 9.24 26.56
N ASP A 19 -4.17 8.38 27.19
CA ASP A 19 -3.39 8.77 28.39
C ASP A 19 -2.46 9.95 28.09
N ARG A 20 -2.40 10.89 29.02
CA ARG A 20 -1.46 12.01 28.97
C ARG A 20 -0.10 11.53 29.45
N ILE A 21 0.90 11.68 28.59
CA ILE A 21 2.24 11.18 28.87
C ILE A 21 3.27 12.31 28.78
N SER A 22 4.37 12.18 29.53
CA SER A 22 5.55 13.00 29.43
C SER A 22 6.73 12.16 28.94
N LEU A 23 7.47 12.66 27.97
CA LEU A 23 8.70 12.06 27.47
C LEU A 23 9.62 13.12 26.88
N ARG A 24 10.91 12.83 26.82
CA ARG A 24 11.86 13.63 25.99
C ARG A 24 11.88 13.04 24.60
N ALA A 25 11.76 13.89 23.58
CA ALA A 25 11.80 13.50 22.17
C ALA A 25 12.59 14.51 21.35
N VAL A 26 13.19 14.03 20.27
CA VAL A 26 13.66 14.89 19.18
C VAL A 26 12.51 15.04 18.19
N LEU A 27 12.14 16.28 17.88
CA LEU A 27 11.14 16.60 16.89
C LEU A 27 11.81 17.20 15.67
N MET A 28 11.39 16.81 14.51
CA MET A 28 11.87 17.27 13.21
C MET A 28 10.68 17.54 12.30
N PRO A 29 10.79 18.44 11.32
CA PRO A 29 9.77 18.55 10.28
C PRO A 29 9.62 17.22 9.53
N PRO A 30 8.45 16.90 9.01
CA PRO A 30 8.27 15.74 8.16
C PRO A 30 9.23 15.81 6.95
N ALA A 31 9.91 14.70 6.67
CA ALA A 31 10.89 14.63 5.59
C ALA A 31 10.23 14.90 4.23
N GLY A 32 10.89 15.70 3.39
CA GLY A 32 10.55 15.83 1.98
C GLY A 32 10.77 14.53 1.19
N PRO A 33 10.54 14.55 -0.12
CA PRO A 33 10.80 13.40 -0.98
C PRO A 33 12.29 13.03 -0.96
N ALA A 34 12.60 11.73 -0.87
CA ALA A 34 13.98 11.24 -0.82
C ALA A 34 14.75 11.42 -2.14
N ALA A 35 14.05 11.66 -3.24
CA ALA A 35 14.58 11.95 -4.57
C ALA A 35 13.51 12.67 -5.40
N PRO A 36 13.87 13.38 -6.48
CA PRO A 36 12.91 13.99 -7.40
C PRO A 36 11.85 12.97 -7.86
N GLY A 37 10.56 13.31 -7.71
CA GLY A 37 9.44 12.41 -8.02
C GLY A 37 9.25 11.21 -7.09
N ALA A 38 9.97 11.12 -5.97
CA ALA A 38 9.69 10.12 -4.92
C ALA A 38 8.48 10.52 -4.07
N TYR A 39 8.04 9.60 -3.21
CA TYR A 39 6.92 9.84 -2.31
C TYR A 39 7.22 11.00 -1.35
N ASP A 40 6.36 11.99 -1.33
CA ASP A 40 6.47 13.18 -0.50
C ASP A 40 5.74 12.97 0.85
N PHE A 41 6.54 12.67 1.87
CA PHE A 41 6.04 12.49 3.24
C PHE A 41 5.61 13.83 3.87
N ALA A 42 6.26 14.94 3.52
CA ALA A 42 5.91 16.26 4.05
C ALA A 42 4.52 16.69 3.56
N ARG A 43 4.24 16.52 2.27
CA ARG A 43 2.91 16.76 1.71
C ARG A 43 1.84 15.86 2.34
N ALA A 44 2.14 14.58 2.52
CA ALA A 44 1.20 13.65 3.15
C ALA A 44 0.94 13.98 4.63
N ALA A 45 1.94 14.50 5.34
CA ALA A 45 1.83 14.97 6.72
C ALA A 45 1.01 16.26 6.80
N TRP A 46 1.21 17.19 5.87
CA TRP A 46 0.45 18.43 5.77
C TRP A 46 -1.07 18.18 5.72
N PHE A 47 -1.53 17.34 4.78
CA PHE A 47 -2.95 17.00 4.67
C PHE A 47 -3.50 16.23 5.87
N LYS A 48 -2.63 15.60 6.67
CA LYS A 48 -2.98 14.96 7.95
C LYS A 48 -2.83 15.89 9.16
N GLN A 49 -2.48 17.16 8.94
CA GLN A 49 -2.22 18.13 10.00
C GLN A 49 -1.13 17.68 10.99
N ILE A 50 -0.11 16.98 10.49
CA ILE A 50 1.06 16.55 11.27
C ILE A 50 2.18 17.54 11.02
N GLY A 51 2.43 18.43 11.99
CA GLY A 51 3.48 19.46 11.87
C GLY A 51 4.89 18.97 12.22
N ALA A 52 5.02 17.88 12.98
CA ALA A 52 6.32 17.34 13.35
C ALA A 52 6.27 15.82 13.49
N VAL A 53 7.41 15.19 13.19
CA VAL A 53 7.69 13.77 13.42
C VAL A 53 8.94 13.65 14.29
N GLY A 54 9.16 12.51 14.95
CA GLY A 54 10.35 12.39 15.79
C GLY A 54 10.45 11.05 16.48
N TYR A 55 11.43 10.95 17.37
CA TYR A 55 11.65 9.75 18.17
C TYR A 55 11.89 10.08 19.63
N ALA A 56 11.42 9.21 20.52
CA ALA A 56 11.56 9.36 21.96
C ALA A 56 12.99 9.04 22.39
N LEU A 57 13.56 9.90 23.22
CA LEU A 57 14.86 9.71 23.90
C LEU A 57 14.71 9.12 25.28
N SER A 58 13.53 9.25 25.90
CA SER A 58 13.25 8.71 27.22
C SER A 58 12.03 7.79 27.21
N ARG A 59 11.88 6.99 28.27
CA ARG A 59 10.63 6.24 28.50
C ARG A 59 9.48 7.22 28.75
N ALA A 60 8.31 6.86 28.24
CA ALA A 60 7.09 7.60 28.51
C ALA A 60 6.69 7.41 30.00
N LYS A 61 6.41 8.53 30.67
CA LYS A 61 5.84 8.54 32.02
C LYS A 61 4.38 8.96 31.89
N MET A 62 3.47 8.21 32.53
CA MET A 62 2.07 8.61 32.59
C MET A 62 1.92 9.81 33.53
N VAL A 63 1.29 10.86 33.06
CA VAL A 63 1.01 12.10 33.83
C VAL A 63 -0.43 12.10 34.30
N ALA A 64 -1.36 11.70 33.44
CA ALA A 64 -2.78 11.57 33.78
C ALA A 64 -3.42 10.49 32.89
N ALA A 65 -4.36 9.77 33.44
CA ALA A 65 -5.20 8.85 32.70
C ALA A 65 -6.17 9.63 31.78
N ALA A 66 -6.52 9.05 30.64
CA ALA A 66 -7.51 9.64 29.75
C ALA A 66 -8.89 9.71 30.40
N ASP A 67 -9.62 10.79 30.11
CA ASP A 67 -11.06 10.77 30.28
C ASP A 67 -11.68 9.82 29.24
N ARG A 68 -12.08 8.64 29.70
CA ARG A 68 -12.58 7.53 28.86
C ARG A 68 -14.04 7.72 28.43
N ASN A 69 -14.67 8.88 28.71
CA ASN A 69 -16.06 9.13 28.36
C ASN A 69 -16.25 9.43 26.86
N SER A 70 -15.19 9.78 26.13
CA SER A 70 -15.30 10.04 24.68
C SER A 70 -15.48 8.75 23.88
N LEU A 71 -16.48 8.71 23.01
CA LEU A 71 -16.78 7.56 22.15
C LEU A 71 -15.58 7.12 21.28
N PRO A 72 -14.81 8.03 20.66
CA PRO A 72 -13.64 7.64 19.89
C PRO A 72 -12.57 6.89 20.72
N LEU A 73 -12.33 7.31 21.96
CA LEU A 73 -11.36 6.65 22.83
C LEU A 73 -11.86 5.26 23.30
N ARG A 74 -13.16 5.14 23.57
CA ARG A 74 -13.77 3.83 23.91
C ARG A 74 -13.64 2.84 22.74
N ILE A 75 -13.91 3.28 21.50
CA ILE A 75 -13.77 2.45 20.30
C ILE A 75 -12.29 2.05 20.10
N ALA A 76 -11.36 2.99 20.25
CA ALA A 76 -9.94 2.72 20.09
C ALA A 76 -9.41 1.73 21.14
N GLU A 77 -9.84 1.85 22.39
CA GLU A 77 -9.48 0.92 23.46
C GLU A 77 -10.11 -0.46 23.24
N TRP A 78 -11.38 -0.52 22.86
CA TRP A 78 -12.05 -1.78 22.52
C TRP A 78 -11.33 -2.50 21.38
N ARG A 79 -10.98 -1.77 20.31
CA ARG A 79 -10.22 -2.29 19.18
C ARG A 79 -8.86 -2.85 19.63
N ARG A 80 -8.14 -2.13 20.51
CA ARG A 80 -6.87 -2.59 21.05
C ARG A 80 -7.03 -3.87 21.87
N ARG A 81 -8.03 -3.92 22.75
CA ARG A 81 -8.34 -5.13 23.56
C ARG A 81 -8.68 -6.31 22.66
N LEU A 82 -9.51 -6.10 21.64
CA LEU A 82 -9.87 -7.14 20.69
C LEU A 82 -8.64 -7.66 19.93
N ALA A 83 -7.73 -6.79 19.49
CA ALA A 83 -6.49 -7.20 18.84
C ALA A 83 -5.58 -8.04 19.74
N LEU A 84 -5.50 -7.68 21.04
CA LEU A 84 -4.76 -8.46 22.03
C LEU A 84 -5.41 -9.82 22.25
N HIS A 85 -6.73 -9.83 22.49
CA HIS A 85 -7.51 -11.03 22.70
C HIS A 85 -7.39 -12.04 21.54
N ILE A 86 -7.52 -11.57 20.29
CA ILE A 86 -7.33 -12.44 19.10
C ILE A 86 -5.92 -13.06 19.11
N ARG A 87 -4.89 -12.31 19.49
CA ARG A 87 -3.51 -12.81 19.53
C ARG A 87 -3.27 -13.80 20.69
N GLU A 88 -4.00 -13.68 21.77
CA GLU A 88 -3.99 -14.63 22.89
C GLU A 88 -4.67 -15.95 22.46
N GLN A 89 -5.83 -15.85 21.80
CA GLN A 89 -6.59 -17.03 21.34
C GLN A 89 -5.92 -17.74 20.16
N LEU A 90 -5.19 -17.02 19.31
CA LEU A 90 -4.47 -17.54 18.15
C LEU A 90 -2.99 -17.10 18.22
N PRO A 91 -2.10 -17.87 18.87
CA PRO A 91 -0.71 -17.47 19.04
C PRO A 91 0.09 -17.40 17.73
N GLY A 92 1.16 -16.61 17.74
CA GLY A 92 2.13 -16.53 16.64
C GLY A 92 1.70 -15.64 15.48
N THR A 93 2.30 -15.87 14.32
CA THR A 93 2.09 -15.07 13.11
C THR A 93 0.64 -15.10 12.61
N PRO A 94 -0.08 -16.24 12.62
CA PRO A 94 -1.48 -16.26 12.19
C PRO A 94 -2.36 -15.34 13.02
N GLY A 95 -2.17 -15.29 14.34
CA GLY A 95 -2.92 -14.38 15.19
C GLY A 95 -2.58 -12.92 14.97
N ALA A 96 -1.32 -12.59 14.68
CA ALA A 96 -0.94 -11.24 14.30
C ALA A 96 -1.63 -10.79 12.99
N VAL A 97 -1.74 -11.70 12.01
CA VAL A 97 -2.45 -11.43 10.74
C VAL A 97 -3.97 -11.39 10.95
N ALA A 98 -4.54 -12.30 11.76
CA ALA A 98 -5.96 -12.27 12.11
C ALA A 98 -6.34 -10.95 12.79
N ALA A 99 -5.56 -10.51 13.79
CA ALA A 99 -5.75 -9.22 14.43
C ALA A 99 -5.68 -8.06 13.42
N ALA A 100 -4.71 -8.09 12.48
CA ALA A 100 -4.60 -7.08 11.43
C ALA A 100 -5.83 -7.04 10.51
N LEU A 101 -6.38 -8.19 10.11
CA LEU A 101 -7.55 -8.27 9.25
C LEU A 101 -8.85 -7.89 9.98
N MET A 102 -8.97 -8.23 11.26
CA MET A 102 -10.17 -7.96 12.04
C MET A 102 -10.20 -6.58 12.69
N THR A 103 -9.05 -6.01 13.07
CA THR A 103 -8.97 -4.74 13.82
C THR A 103 -8.12 -3.65 13.15
N GLY A 104 -7.38 -3.98 12.10
CA GLY A 104 -6.43 -3.06 11.47
C GLY A 104 -5.07 -2.93 12.18
N ASP A 105 -4.85 -3.65 13.29
CA ASP A 105 -3.57 -3.61 14.02
C ASP A 105 -2.52 -4.53 13.39
N ARG A 106 -1.58 -3.94 12.66
CA ARG A 106 -0.46 -4.64 11.98
C ARG A 106 0.83 -4.66 12.79
N GLY A 107 0.85 -4.03 13.95
CA GLY A 107 2.08 -3.82 14.72
C GLY A 107 2.79 -5.09 15.15
N ALA A 108 2.07 -6.21 15.22
CA ALA A 108 2.61 -7.50 15.63
C ALA A 108 3.11 -8.40 14.48
N ILE A 109 2.87 -8.03 13.22
CA ILE A 109 3.30 -8.85 12.07
C ILE A 109 4.82 -8.75 11.92
N PRO A 110 5.57 -9.87 11.86
CA PRO A 110 7.01 -9.87 11.66
C PRO A 110 7.42 -9.25 10.31
N GLU A 111 8.55 -8.53 10.28
CA GLU A 111 9.01 -7.86 9.05
C GLU A 111 9.31 -8.85 7.91
N GLY A 112 9.85 -10.05 8.23
CA GLY A 112 10.05 -11.09 7.21
C GLY A 112 8.76 -11.48 6.50
N VAL A 113 7.66 -11.62 7.24
CA VAL A 113 6.35 -11.93 6.67
C VAL A 113 5.84 -10.77 5.80
N LEU A 114 6.02 -9.53 6.25
CA LEU A 114 5.68 -8.36 5.44
C LEU A 114 6.49 -8.33 4.14
N GLN A 115 7.76 -8.76 4.19
CA GLN A 115 8.60 -8.82 3.00
C GLN A 115 8.15 -9.93 2.05
N ASP A 116 7.90 -11.17 2.54
CA ASP A 116 7.38 -12.26 1.72
C ASP A 116 6.07 -11.88 1.02
N MET A 117 5.16 -11.23 1.74
CA MET A 117 3.89 -10.75 1.17
C MET A 117 4.08 -9.64 0.12
N ARG A 118 5.11 -8.80 0.27
CA ARG A 118 5.47 -7.80 -0.74
C ARG A 118 6.07 -8.46 -1.98
N ASP A 119 6.97 -9.42 -1.78
CA ASP A 119 7.73 -10.07 -2.84
C ASP A 119 6.87 -11.03 -3.67
N SER A 120 5.88 -11.65 -3.05
CA SER A 120 4.87 -12.47 -3.73
C SER A 120 3.73 -11.66 -4.38
N GLY A 121 3.66 -10.31 -4.19
CA GLY A 121 2.56 -9.47 -4.69
C GLY A 121 1.27 -9.53 -3.86
N LEU A 122 1.30 -10.16 -2.68
CA LEU A 122 0.16 -10.35 -1.78
C LEU A 122 0.03 -9.27 -0.69
N ALA A 123 0.89 -8.25 -0.69
CA ALA A 123 0.89 -7.20 0.34
C ALA A 123 -0.47 -6.52 0.55
N HIS A 124 -1.28 -6.44 -0.50
CA HIS A 124 -2.61 -5.86 -0.47
C HIS A 124 -3.62 -6.68 0.37
N LEU A 125 -3.37 -7.97 0.62
CA LEU A 125 -4.19 -8.82 1.48
C LEU A 125 -3.92 -8.59 2.98
N LEU A 126 -2.77 -8.04 3.36
CA LEU A 126 -2.50 -7.62 4.75
C LEU A 126 -3.06 -6.22 5.06
N ALA A 127 -3.33 -5.43 4.02
CA ALA A 127 -3.98 -4.14 4.16
C ALA A 127 -5.49 -4.33 4.09
N ILE A 128 -6.23 -3.77 5.04
CA ILE A 128 -7.68 -3.71 4.88
C ILE A 128 -8.00 -2.87 3.66
N SER A 129 -8.54 -3.53 2.65
CA SER A 129 -8.78 -2.99 1.32
C SER A 129 -10.26 -3.05 0.95
N GLY A 130 -10.61 -2.54 -0.22
CA GLY A 130 -11.95 -2.66 -0.78
C GLY A 130 -12.42 -4.10 -0.91
N LEU A 131 -11.50 -5.05 -1.15
CA LEU A 131 -11.80 -6.47 -1.18
C LEU A 131 -12.37 -6.95 0.17
N HIS A 132 -11.73 -6.62 1.29
CA HIS A 132 -12.15 -7.07 2.63
C HIS A 132 -13.52 -6.48 3.03
N VAL A 133 -13.71 -5.17 2.80
CA VAL A 133 -15.00 -4.49 3.06
C VAL A 133 -16.10 -5.11 2.18
N GLY A 134 -15.79 -5.35 0.89
CA GLY A 134 -16.72 -5.97 -0.04
C GLY A 134 -17.05 -7.43 0.32
N LEU A 135 -16.07 -8.21 0.81
CA LEU A 135 -16.29 -9.58 1.25
C LEU A 135 -17.17 -9.65 2.50
N ILE A 136 -16.89 -8.86 3.53
CA ILE A 136 -17.74 -8.79 4.73
C ILE A 136 -19.18 -8.41 4.36
N ALA A 137 -19.35 -7.36 3.57
CA ALA A 137 -20.68 -6.95 3.12
C ALA A 137 -21.35 -8.00 2.22
N GLY A 138 -20.59 -8.62 1.32
CA GLY A 138 -21.10 -9.67 0.44
C GLY A 138 -21.58 -10.88 1.23
N TRP A 139 -20.79 -11.37 2.18
CA TRP A 139 -21.18 -12.48 3.03
C TRP A 139 -22.41 -12.14 3.88
N LEU A 140 -22.47 -10.96 4.48
CA LEU A 140 -23.66 -10.50 5.22
C LEU A 140 -24.89 -10.41 4.32
N PHE A 141 -24.74 -9.81 3.14
CA PHE A 141 -25.83 -9.67 2.17
C PHE A 141 -26.40 -11.02 1.74
N PHE A 142 -25.52 -11.94 1.29
CA PHE A 142 -25.96 -13.23 0.77
C PHE A 142 -26.48 -14.14 1.87
N SER A 143 -25.82 -14.19 3.04
CA SER A 143 -26.26 -15.01 4.16
C SER A 143 -27.62 -14.56 4.68
N LEU A 144 -27.79 -13.24 4.94
CA LEU A 144 -29.07 -12.76 5.42
C LEU A 144 -30.18 -12.92 4.38
N ARG A 145 -29.90 -12.64 3.11
CA ARG A 145 -30.87 -12.87 2.04
C ARG A 145 -31.26 -14.32 1.93
N LEU A 146 -30.31 -15.25 2.08
CA LEU A 146 -30.59 -16.70 2.08
C LEU A 146 -31.46 -17.08 3.26
N LEU A 147 -31.12 -16.64 4.48
CA LEU A 147 -31.90 -16.92 5.70
C LEU A 147 -33.35 -16.39 5.59
N LEU A 148 -33.50 -15.16 5.10
CA LEU A 148 -34.83 -14.56 4.90
C LEU A 148 -35.62 -15.26 3.79
N ALA A 149 -34.93 -15.79 2.77
CA ALA A 149 -35.56 -16.52 1.68
C ALA A 149 -36.06 -17.93 2.10
N LEU A 150 -35.53 -18.52 3.18
CA LEU A 150 -35.99 -19.77 3.75
C LEU A 150 -37.38 -19.67 4.43
N ILE A 151 -37.87 -18.42 4.66
CA ILE A 151 -39.20 -18.15 5.22
C ILE A 151 -40.13 -17.75 4.08
N PRO A 152 -40.97 -18.65 3.52
CA PRO A 152 -41.74 -18.40 2.30
C PRO A 152 -42.66 -17.17 2.40
N GLY A 153 -43.35 -16.99 3.53
CA GLY A 153 -44.21 -15.85 3.77
C GLY A 153 -43.50 -14.51 3.73
N LEU A 154 -42.25 -14.47 4.19
CA LEU A 154 -41.42 -13.25 4.18
C LEU A 154 -40.83 -13.01 2.79
N ALA A 155 -40.35 -14.09 2.14
CA ALA A 155 -39.72 -14.00 0.81
C ALA A 155 -40.67 -13.46 -0.26
N LEU A 156 -41.99 -13.79 -0.15
CA LEU A 156 -43.01 -13.36 -1.11
C LEU A 156 -43.58 -11.97 -0.82
N ARG A 157 -43.60 -11.53 0.44
CA ARG A 157 -44.29 -10.30 0.86
C ARG A 157 -43.37 -9.14 1.22
N ALA A 158 -42.09 -9.40 1.49
CA ALA A 158 -41.15 -8.39 1.97
C ALA A 158 -40.00 -8.15 0.99
N PRO A 159 -39.44 -6.94 0.92
CA PRO A 159 -38.27 -6.63 0.08
C PRO A 159 -36.97 -7.13 0.73
N ILE A 160 -36.85 -8.47 0.91
CA ILE A 160 -35.72 -9.11 1.61
C ILE A 160 -34.35 -8.72 1.03
N LYS A 161 -34.28 -8.41 -0.28
CA LYS A 161 -33.07 -7.91 -0.94
C LYS A 161 -32.65 -6.55 -0.37
N LYS A 162 -33.61 -5.64 -0.13
CA LYS A 162 -33.33 -4.29 0.41
C LYS A 162 -32.93 -4.37 1.88
N TRP A 163 -33.55 -5.25 2.65
CA TRP A 163 -33.18 -5.50 4.05
C TRP A 163 -31.79 -6.08 4.18
N ALA A 164 -31.44 -7.06 3.33
CA ALA A 164 -30.08 -7.62 3.27
C ALA A 164 -29.05 -6.55 2.86
N ALA A 165 -29.38 -5.66 1.93
CA ALA A 165 -28.50 -4.58 1.53
C ALA A 165 -28.28 -3.55 2.66
N ALA A 166 -29.33 -3.19 3.42
CA ALA A 166 -29.23 -2.31 4.57
C ALA A 166 -28.36 -2.94 5.68
N ALA A 167 -28.57 -4.22 6.00
CA ALA A 167 -27.77 -4.92 7.00
C ALA A 167 -26.29 -5.05 6.57
N ALA A 168 -26.04 -5.33 5.29
CA ALA A 168 -24.68 -5.39 4.74
C ALA A 168 -23.97 -4.03 4.83
N LEU A 169 -24.70 -2.94 4.58
CA LEU A 169 -24.18 -1.57 4.72
C LEU A 169 -23.83 -1.24 6.18
N LEU A 170 -24.69 -1.59 7.12
CA LEU A 170 -24.45 -1.40 8.55
C LEU A 170 -23.26 -2.23 9.04
N GLY A 171 -23.17 -3.49 8.61
CA GLY A 171 -22.04 -4.36 8.94
C GLY A 171 -20.71 -3.86 8.37
N ALA A 172 -20.71 -3.35 7.13
CA ALA A 172 -19.55 -2.74 6.53
C ALA A 172 -19.13 -1.43 7.24
N PHE A 173 -20.08 -0.64 7.69
CA PHE A 173 -19.83 0.56 8.50
C PHE A 173 -19.19 0.18 9.84
N ALA A 174 -19.76 -0.79 10.54
CA ALA A 174 -19.22 -1.30 11.80
C ALA A 174 -17.79 -1.84 11.61
N TYR A 175 -17.54 -2.59 10.54
CA TYR A 175 -16.22 -3.09 10.19
C TYR A 175 -15.23 -1.95 9.87
N MET A 176 -15.65 -0.91 9.14
CA MET A 176 -14.83 0.28 8.88
C MET A 176 -14.42 0.98 10.18
N VAL A 177 -15.36 1.19 11.11
CA VAL A 177 -15.10 1.81 12.41
C VAL A 177 -14.15 0.95 13.24
N LEU A 178 -14.40 -0.36 13.30
CA LEU A 178 -13.61 -1.32 14.04
C LEU A 178 -12.16 -1.41 13.51
N THR A 179 -11.97 -1.27 12.22
CA THR A 179 -10.64 -1.33 11.59
C THR A 179 -9.90 0.02 11.61
N GLY A 180 -10.47 1.03 12.28
CA GLY A 180 -9.85 2.32 12.53
C GLY A 180 -10.04 3.35 11.42
N GLY A 181 -10.98 3.13 10.51
CA GLY A 181 -11.41 4.12 9.52
C GLY A 181 -10.26 4.68 8.68
N THR A 182 -9.33 3.82 8.23
CA THR A 182 -8.23 4.29 7.38
C THR A 182 -8.76 4.83 6.04
N VAL A 183 -8.02 5.74 5.40
CA VAL A 183 -8.44 6.33 4.11
C VAL A 183 -8.84 5.29 3.07
N PRO A 184 -8.10 4.17 2.87
CA PRO A 184 -8.53 3.09 1.98
C PRO A 184 -9.86 2.45 2.38
N THR A 185 -10.08 2.25 3.69
CA THR A 185 -11.30 1.62 4.22
C THR A 185 -12.51 2.53 4.09
N GLN A 186 -12.34 3.84 4.34
CA GLN A 186 -13.39 4.84 4.15
C GLN A 186 -13.86 4.90 2.69
N ARG A 187 -12.91 4.91 1.73
CA ARG A 187 -13.24 4.89 0.31
C ARG A 187 -13.94 3.60 -0.11
N ALA A 188 -13.47 2.46 0.38
CA ALA A 188 -14.10 1.19 0.13
C ALA A 188 -15.54 1.15 0.65
N PHE A 189 -15.75 1.65 1.86
CA PHE A 189 -17.09 1.78 2.45
C PHE A 189 -17.98 2.72 1.63
N LEU A 190 -17.48 3.89 1.22
CA LEU A 190 -18.25 4.85 0.43
C LEU A 190 -18.69 4.25 -0.91
N MET A 191 -17.79 3.57 -1.61
CA MET A 191 -18.11 2.88 -2.86
C MET A 191 -19.15 1.80 -2.65
N LEU A 192 -18.98 0.99 -1.60
CA LEU A 192 -19.97 -0.03 -1.23
C LEU A 192 -21.33 0.57 -0.87
N ALA A 193 -21.33 1.69 -0.14
CA ALA A 193 -22.55 2.39 0.24
C ALA A 193 -23.35 2.86 -0.98
N LEU A 194 -22.65 3.44 -1.98
CA LEU A 194 -23.29 3.81 -3.25
C LEU A 194 -23.82 2.58 -4.01
N MET A 195 -23.08 1.47 -4.01
CA MET A 195 -23.53 0.22 -4.63
C MET A 195 -24.76 -0.35 -3.90
N MET A 196 -24.77 -0.40 -2.58
CA MET A 196 -25.92 -0.89 -1.80
C MET A 196 -27.12 0.03 -1.93
N LEU A 197 -26.90 1.34 -1.98
CA LEU A 197 -27.96 2.31 -2.26
C LEU A 197 -28.56 2.08 -3.65
N ALA A 198 -27.74 1.85 -4.68
CA ALA A 198 -28.24 1.49 -6.01
C ALA A 198 -29.08 0.21 -5.98
N VAL A 199 -28.66 -0.84 -5.23
CA VAL A 199 -29.43 -2.06 -5.02
C VAL A 199 -30.77 -1.79 -4.35
N MET A 200 -30.80 -0.90 -3.32
CA MET A 200 -32.02 -0.53 -2.59
C MET A 200 -32.99 0.28 -3.46
N LEU A 201 -32.45 1.05 -4.42
CA LEU A 201 -33.22 1.82 -5.40
C LEU A 201 -33.53 1.03 -6.69
N ASP A 202 -33.27 -0.27 -6.70
CA ASP A 202 -33.44 -1.17 -7.85
C ASP A 202 -32.69 -0.68 -9.12
N ARG A 203 -31.52 -0.06 -8.93
CA ARG A 203 -30.62 0.39 -10.00
C ARG A 203 -29.44 -0.54 -10.19
N VAL A 204 -28.76 -0.40 -11.34
CA VAL A 204 -27.54 -1.18 -11.64
C VAL A 204 -26.42 -0.74 -10.70
N ALA A 205 -25.91 -1.69 -9.92
CA ALA A 205 -24.91 -1.45 -8.87
C ALA A 205 -23.46 -1.38 -9.41
N ILE A 206 -23.20 -1.88 -10.62
CA ILE A 206 -21.86 -1.86 -11.24
C ILE A 206 -22.00 -1.17 -12.59
N SER A 207 -21.48 0.05 -12.70
CA SER A 207 -21.48 0.83 -13.94
C SER A 207 -20.46 1.95 -13.89
N PHE A 208 -19.93 2.37 -15.05
CA PHE A 208 -19.06 3.53 -15.14
C PHE A 208 -19.69 4.82 -14.59
N ARG A 209 -21.01 4.98 -14.73
CA ARG A 209 -21.73 6.14 -14.17
C ARG A 209 -21.60 6.19 -12.65
N LEU A 210 -21.80 5.05 -11.97
CA LEU A 210 -21.67 4.99 -10.51
C LEU A 210 -20.23 5.23 -10.07
N LEU A 211 -19.27 4.67 -10.82
CA LEU A 211 -17.84 4.87 -10.57
C LEU A 211 -17.42 6.34 -10.75
N ALA A 212 -17.97 7.03 -11.76
CA ALA A 212 -17.74 8.46 -11.96
C ALA A 212 -18.29 9.31 -10.78
N TRP A 213 -19.50 9.02 -10.31
CA TRP A 213 -20.04 9.66 -9.11
C TRP A 213 -19.19 9.41 -7.88
N PHE A 214 -18.71 8.18 -7.70
CA PHE A 214 -17.79 7.86 -6.61
C PHE A 214 -16.48 8.67 -6.71
N ALA A 215 -15.91 8.78 -7.92
CA ALA A 215 -14.71 9.60 -8.13
C ALA A 215 -14.96 11.06 -7.76
N VAL A 216 -16.08 11.65 -8.21
CA VAL A 216 -16.45 13.03 -7.89
C VAL A 216 -16.57 13.23 -6.38
N VAL A 217 -17.30 12.37 -5.68
CA VAL A 217 -17.48 12.49 -4.23
C VAL A 217 -16.14 12.41 -3.48
N VAL A 218 -15.26 11.46 -3.85
CA VAL A 218 -13.95 11.32 -3.21
C VAL A 218 -13.06 12.54 -3.47
N LEU A 219 -13.06 13.07 -4.69
CA LEU A 219 -12.24 14.23 -5.06
C LEU A 219 -12.78 15.56 -4.51
N LEU A 220 -14.08 15.69 -4.32
CA LEU A 220 -14.65 16.84 -3.61
C LEU A 220 -14.33 16.83 -2.12
N TRP A 221 -14.23 15.64 -1.51
CA TRP A 221 -13.87 15.50 -0.10
C TRP A 221 -12.38 15.73 0.17
N GLY A 222 -11.49 15.24 -0.75
CA GLY A 222 -10.05 15.35 -0.62
C GLY A 222 -9.38 15.31 -2.00
N PRO A 223 -9.21 16.45 -2.68
CA PRO A 223 -8.65 16.50 -4.05
C PRO A 223 -7.22 15.97 -4.12
N GLU A 224 -6.46 16.05 -3.03
CA GLU A 224 -5.11 15.49 -2.91
C GLU A 224 -5.09 13.96 -3.07
N SER A 225 -6.23 13.30 -2.89
CA SER A 225 -6.39 11.85 -3.07
C SER A 225 -6.02 11.39 -4.47
N LEU A 226 -6.20 12.23 -5.50
CA LEU A 226 -5.87 11.92 -6.91
C LEU A 226 -4.42 11.45 -7.07
N LEU A 227 -3.51 12.07 -6.34
CA LEU A 227 -2.07 11.75 -6.38
C LEU A 227 -1.68 10.63 -5.41
N SER A 228 -2.61 10.09 -4.65
CA SER A 228 -2.31 9.02 -3.71
C SER A 228 -2.25 7.66 -4.41
N VAL A 229 -1.22 6.87 -4.08
CA VAL A 229 -1.05 5.48 -4.55
C VAL A 229 -2.33 4.67 -4.43
N SER A 230 -2.96 4.79 -3.27
CA SER A 230 -4.15 4.04 -2.93
C SER A 230 -5.38 4.41 -3.77
N PHE A 231 -5.54 5.69 -4.17
CA PHE A 231 -6.59 6.12 -5.09
C PHE A 231 -6.32 5.58 -6.49
N GLN A 232 -5.14 5.83 -7.03
CA GLN A 232 -4.77 5.45 -8.39
C GLN A 232 -4.90 3.94 -8.62
N MET A 233 -4.33 3.11 -7.74
CA MET A 233 -4.43 1.65 -7.86
C MET A 233 -5.87 1.14 -7.69
N SER A 234 -6.64 1.70 -6.75
CA SER A 234 -8.03 1.27 -6.53
C SER A 234 -8.92 1.62 -7.73
N PHE A 235 -8.82 2.85 -8.23
CA PHE A 235 -9.62 3.27 -9.40
C PHE A 235 -9.20 2.53 -10.66
N ALA A 236 -7.91 2.33 -10.91
CA ALA A 236 -7.42 1.56 -12.04
C ALA A 236 -7.99 0.14 -12.05
N ALA A 237 -7.94 -0.55 -10.91
CA ALA A 237 -8.50 -1.89 -10.79
C ALA A 237 -10.02 -1.90 -11.05
N VAL A 238 -10.77 -0.97 -10.43
CA VAL A 238 -12.23 -0.94 -10.56
C VAL A 238 -12.66 -0.52 -11.97
N VAL A 239 -11.98 0.44 -12.61
CA VAL A 239 -12.22 0.82 -14.02
C VAL A 239 -12.03 -0.39 -14.93
N GLY A 240 -10.89 -1.10 -14.80
CA GLY A 240 -10.62 -2.29 -15.59
C GLY A 240 -11.65 -3.40 -15.38
N LEU A 241 -12.00 -3.69 -14.12
CA LEU A 241 -13.01 -4.70 -13.78
C LEU A 241 -14.40 -4.32 -14.28
N THR A 242 -14.79 -3.03 -14.19
CA THR A 242 -16.08 -2.55 -14.70
C THR A 242 -16.13 -2.66 -16.21
N ALA A 243 -15.04 -2.35 -16.93
CA ALA A 243 -14.96 -2.50 -18.37
C ALA A 243 -15.17 -3.96 -18.82
N ILE A 244 -14.51 -4.91 -18.13
CA ILE A 244 -14.70 -6.34 -18.39
C ILE A 244 -16.13 -6.77 -18.06
N TYR A 245 -16.66 -6.35 -16.91
CA TYR A 245 -18.01 -6.70 -16.50
C TYR A 245 -19.06 -6.23 -17.52
N GLU A 246 -19.04 -4.95 -17.92
CA GLU A 246 -19.99 -4.42 -18.89
C GLU A 246 -19.94 -5.12 -20.27
N ASN A 247 -18.73 -5.53 -20.69
CA ASN A 247 -18.57 -6.16 -22.02
C ASN A 247 -18.84 -7.67 -22.01
N PHE A 248 -18.52 -8.40 -20.93
CA PHE A 248 -18.54 -9.86 -20.91
C PHE A 248 -19.65 -10.48 -20.05
N ALA A 249 -20.28 -9.73 -19.12
CA ALA A 249 -21.33 -10.26 -18.25
C ALA A 249 -22.49 -10.91 -19.03
N PRO A 250 -23.00 -10.37 -20.14
CA PRO A 250 -24.09 -11.00 -20.88
C PRO A 250 -23.70 -12.36 -21.48
N ALA A 251 -22.48 -12.44 -22.07
CA ALA A 251 -21.97 -13.69 -22.63
C ALA A 251 -21.73 -14.75 -21.55
N PHE A 252 -21.19 -14.33 -20.42
CA PHE A 252 -20.92 -15.18 -19.28
C PHE A 252 -22.22 -15.75 -18.68
N ALA A 253 -23.26 -14.92 -18.56
CA ALA A 253 -24.56 -15.34 -18.05
C ALA A 253 -25.21 -16.42 -18.93
N ARG A 254 -25.14 -16.26 -20.28
CA ARG A 254 -25.66 -17.26 -21.24
C ARG A 254 -24.93 -18.59 -21.09
N GLN A 255 -23.59 -18.58 -21.10
CA GLN A 255 -22.80 -19.82 -20.97
C GLN A 255 -23.02 -20.54 -19.65
N ARG A 256 -23.30 -19.82 -18.58
CA ARG A 256 -23.59 -20.38 -17.25
C ARG A 256 -24.97 -21.04 -17.18
N ALA A 257 -25.97 -20.52 -17.92
CA ALA A 257 -27.32 -21.07 -17.96
C ALA A 257 -27.32 -22.45 -18.59
N ASP A 258 -26.56 -22.64 -19.68
CA ASP A 258 -26.56 -23.86 -20.49
C ASP A 258 -25.55 -24.91 -20.02
N GLY A 259 -24.90 -24.75 -18.87
CA GLY A 259 -23.75 -25.55 -18.45
C GLY A 259 -24.02 -26.51 -17.29
N GLY A 260 -23.53 -27.75 -17.40
CA GLY A 260 -23.41 -28.68 -16.28
C GLY A 260 -22.44 -28.19 -15.18
N ARG A 261 -22.33 -28.98 -14.06
CA ARG A 261 -21.51 -28.59 -12.89
C ARG A 261 -20.04 -28.31 -13.25
N ALA A 262 -19.42 -29.12 -14.11
CA ALA A 262 -18.03 -28.93 -14.53
C ALA A 262 -17.85 -27.63 -15.31
N LYS A 263 -18.75 -27.27 -16.23
CA LYS A 263 -18.72 -26.00 -16.98
C LYS A 263 -18.92 -24.80 -16.06
N LYS A 264 -19.78 -24.88 -15.05
CA LYS A 264 -19.95 -23.81 -14.04
C LYS A 264 -18.69 -23.58 -13.23
N LEU A 265 -17.99 -24.65 -12.85
CA LEU A 265 -16.71 -24.58 -12.13
C LEU A 265 -15.61 -23.96 -13.02
N SER A 266 -15.48 -24.42 -14.28
CA SER A 266 -14.48 -23.86 -15.19
C SER A 266 -14.72 -22.38 -15.49
N LEU A 267 -15.98 -21.97 -15.66
CA LEU A 267 -16.35 -20.57 -15.82
C LEU A 267 -16.01 -19.74 -14.57
N TYR A 268 -16.24 -20.29 -13.37
CA TYR A 268 -15.87 -19.62 -12.12
C TYR A 268 -14.35 -19.41 -12.02
N LEU A 269 -13.56 -20.46 -12.26
CA LEU A 269 -12.10 -20.38 -12.25
C LEU A 269 -11.58 -19.42 -13.32
N GLY A 270 -12.16 -19.48 -14.53
CA GLY A 270 -11.85 -18.52 -15.61
C GLY A 270 -12.16 -17.07 -15.24
N ALA A 271 -13.29 -16.83 -14.55
CA ALA A 271 -13.64 -15.49 -14.06
C ALA A 271 -12.67 -14.99 -12.99
N VAL A 272 -12.27 -15.85 -12.05
CA VAL A 272 -11.26 -15.50 -11.02
C VAL A 272 -9.92 -15.17 -11.68
N LEU A 273 -9.47 -15.98 -12.64
CA LEU A 273 -8.24 -15.74 -13.38
C LEU A 273 -8.31 -14.42 -14.16
N LEU A 274 -9.40 -14.20 -14.90
CA LEU A 274 -9.60 -12.99 -15.70
C LEU A 274 -9.64 -11.74 -14.82
N THR A 275 -10.39 -11.76 -13.72
CA THR A 275 -10.48 -10.60 -12.83
C THR A 275 -9.14 -10.30 -12.15
N THR A 276 -8.38 -11.34 -11.76
CA THR A 276 -7.04 -11.19 -11.19
C THR A 276 -6.07 -10.61 -12.21
N LEU A 277 -6.09 -11.13 -13.45
CA LEU A 277 -5.25 -10.61 -14.53
C LEU A 277 -5.54 -9.15 -14.84
N VAL A 278 -6.82 -8.81 -15.01
CA VAL A 278 -7.26 -7.43 -15.30
C VAL A 278 -6.87 -6.48 -14.19
N ALA A 279 -7.10 -6.84 -12.93
CA ALA A 279 -6.70 -6.01 -11.80
C ALA A 279 -5.18 -5.84 -11.75
N SER A 280 -4.40 -6.91 -11.97
CA SER A 280 -2.94 -6.86 -11.98
C SER A 280 -2.41 -5.97 -13.09
N VAL A 281 -2.89 -6.14 -14.33
CA VAL A 281 -2.47 -5.32 -15.48
C VAL A 281 -2.86 -3.86 -15.30
N ALA A 282 -4.09 -3.58 -14.85
CA ALA A 282 -4.57 -2.22 -14.64
C ALA A 282 -3.80 -1.48 -13.54
N THR A 283 -3.35 -2.19 -12.50
CA THR A 283 -2.60 -1.58 -11.38
C THR A 283 -1.09 -1.57 -11.60
N ALA A 284 -0.55 -2.37 -12.53
CA ALA A 284 0.89 -2.51 -12.75
C ALA A 284 1.63 -1.18 -13.02
N PRO A 285 1.15 -0.25 -13.89
CA PRO A 285 1.84 1.02 -14.12
C PRO A 285 2.00 1.83 -12.83
N TYR A 286 0.96 1.89 -12.01
CA TYR A 286 0.97 2.63 -10.75
C TYR A 286 1.84 1.95 -9.70
N ALA A 287 1.76 0.62 -9.58
CA ALA A 287 2.60 -0.14 -8.66
C ALA A 287 4.09 0.04 -9.01
N THR A 288 4.44 -0.05 -10.30
CA THR A 288 5.81 0.15 -10.79
C THR A 288 6.29 1.58 -10.54
N PHE A 289 5.46 2.58 -10.82
CA PHE A 289 5.79 3.99 -10.61
C PHE A 289 6.06 4.31 -9.14
N HIS A 290 5.20 3.84 -8.23
CA HIS A 290 5.29 4.21 -6.81
C HIS A 290 6.26 3.34 -6.01
N PHE A 291 6.44 2.06 -6.37
CA PHE A 291 7.25 1.13 -5.60
C PHE A 291 8.55 0.73 -6.29
N ASN A 292 8.73 1.07 -7.57
CA ASN A 292 9.90 0.72 -8.40
C ASN A 292 10.20 -0.80 -8.40
N ARG A 293 9.14 -1.63 -8.32
CA ARG A 293 9.25 -3.09 -8.28
C ARG A 293 8.01 -3.77 -8.85
N VAL A 294 8.22 -4.92 -9.44
CA VAL A 294 7.17 -5.81 -9.94
C VAL A 294 7.33 -7.19 -9.30
N ALA A 295 6.24 -7.71 -8.72
CA ALA A 295 6.17 -9.09 -8.28
C ALA A 295 5.80 -9.97 -9.49
N MET A 296 6.80 -10.64 -10.09
CA MET A 296 6.64 -11.35 -11.36
C MET A 296 5.62 -12.49 -11.26
N TYR A 297 5.57 -13.16 -10.14
CA TYR A 297 4.65 -14.30 -9.91
C TYR A 297 3.41 -13.92 -9.10
N GLY A 298 3.11 -12.62 -8.99
CA GLY A 298 1.94 -12.13 -8.25
C GLY A 298 0.61 -12.70 -8.75
N LEU A 299 0.49 -12.97 -10.06
CA LEU A 299 -0.70 -13.62 -10.62
C LEU A 299 -0.89 -15.03 -10.06
N ALA A 300 0.18 -15.83 -10.01
CA ALA A 300 0.13 -17.20 -9.47
C ALA A 300 -0.20 -17.19 -7.98
N ALA A 301 0.43 -16.32 -7.21
CA ALA A 301 0.14 -16.16 -5.78
C ALA A 301 -1.33 -15.75 -5.53
N ASN A 302 -1.83 -14.77 -6.29
CA ASN A 302 -3.20 -14.28 -6.18
C ASN A 302 -4.26 -15.31 -6.56
N LEU A 303 -3.97 -16.18 -7.53
CA LEU A 303 -4.89 -17.25 -7.97
C LEU A 303 -5.25 -18.19 -6.81
N ILE A 304 -4.37 -18.37 -5.85
CA ILE A 304 -4.58 -19.21 -4.67
C ILE A 304 -5.01 -18.36 -3.47
N ALA A 305 -4.27 -17.28 -3.17
CA ALA A 305 -4.47 -16.52 -1.95
C ALA A 305 -5.76 -15.70 -1.93
N VAL A 306 -6.23 -15.19 -3.08
CA VAL A 306 -7.48 -14.41 -3.15
C VAL A 306 -8.72 -15.30 -2.91
N PRO A 307 -8.91 -16.44 -3.59
CA PRO A 307 -10.00 -17.36 -3.25
C PRO A 307 -9.94 -17.87 -1.80
N LEU A 308 -8.75 -18.20 -1.30
CA LEU A 308 -8.57 -18.62 0.08
C LEU A 308 -8.99 -17.53 1.07
N THR A 309 -8.63 -16.30 0.80
CA THR A 309 -9.06 -15.15 1.60
C THR A 309 -10.58 -14.96 1.52
N ALA A 310 -11.15 -15.02 0.31
CA ALA A 310 -12.56 -14.74 0.09
C ALA A 310 -13.50 -15.82 0.61
N LEU A 311 -13.13 -17.10 0.44
CA LEU A 311 -14.02 -18.24 0.73
C LEU A 311 -13.71 -18.93 2.06
N TRP A 312 -12.54 -18.64 2.66
CA TRP A 312 -12.14 -19.24 3.92
C TRP A 312 -11.87 -18.20 4.99
N VAL A 313 -10.84 -17.36 4.83
CA VAL A 313 -10.38 -16.44 5.89
C VAL A 313 -11.48 -15.45 6.29
N MET A 314 -12.12 -14.77 5.32
CA MET A 314 -13.10 -13.72 5.62
C MET A 314 -14.45 -14.23 6.15
N PRO A 315 -15.00 -15.38 5.70
CA PRO A 315 -16.16 -15.98 6.34
C PRO A 315 -15.92 -16.34 7.80
N TRP A 316 -14.76 -16.93 8.11
CA TRP A 316 -14.40 -17.25 9.49
C TRP A 316 -14.12 -15.99 10.31
N ALA A 317 -13.57 -14.92 9.73
CA ALA A 317 -13.45 -13.61 10.40
C ALA A 317 -14.84 -13.07 10.77
N LEU A 318 -15.80 -13.13 9.86
CA LEU A 318 -17.18 -12.71 10.13
C LEU A 318 -17.84 -13.59 11.21
N ALA A 319 -17.68 -14.93 11.14
CA ALA A 319 -18.14 -15.83 12.17
C ALA A 319 -17.52 -15.52 13.53
N GLY A 320 -16.22 -15.20 13.57
CA GLY A 320 -15.52 -14.75 14.77
C GLY A 320 -16.14 -13.52 15.42
N PHE A 321 -16.54 -12.52 14.64
CA PHE A 321 -17.27 -11.35 15.17
C PHE A 321 -18.64 -11.70 15.72
N ILE A 322 -19.36 -12.64 15.11
CA ILE A 322 -20.69 -13.10 15.56
C ILE A 322 -20.57 -13.92 16.85
N LEU A 323 -19.56 -14.76 16.96
CA LEU A 323 -19.35 -15.66 18.10
C LEU A 323 -18.67 -14.96 19.31
N LEU A 324 -17.98 -13.84 19.09
CA LEU A 324 -17.26 -13.10 20.11
C LEU A 324 -18.10 -12.73 21.35
N PRO A 325 -19.36 -12.24 21.23
CA PRO A 325 -20.17 -11.91 22.41
C PRO A 325 -20.54 -13.12 23.27
N PHE A 326 -20.43 -14.34 22.71
CA PHE A 326 -20.76 -15.60 23.39
C PHE A 326 -19.51 -16.30 23.97
N GLY A 327 -18.30 -15.77 23.73
CA GLY A 327 -17.04 -16.40 24.13
C GLY A 327 -16.68 -17.66 23.30
N TRP A 328 -17.29 -17.83 22.12
CA TRP A 328 -17.10 -19.00 21.24
C TRP A 328 -16.25 -18.67 20.01
N GLU A 329 -15.57 -17.54 20.03
CA GLU A 329 -14.74 -17.06 18.91
C GLU A 329 -13.64 -18.04 18.49
N GLN A 330 -13.16 -18.90 19.41
CA GLN A 330 -12.14 -19.91 19.08
C GLN A 330 -12.61 -20.86 17.98
N LEU A 331 -13.93 -21.20 17.96
CA LEU A 331 -14.49 -22.04 16.90
C LEU A 331 -14.33 -21.44 15.52
N ALA A 332 -14.20 -20.11 15.42
CA ALA A 332 -13.99 -19.40 14.17
C ALA A 332 -12.51 -19.02 13.96
N LEU A 333 -11.81 -18.61 15.02
CA LEU A 333 -10.42 -18.14 14.92
C LEU A 333 -9.45 -19.26 14.54
N VAL A 334 -9.67 -20.49 15.06
CA VAL A 334 -8.81 -21.65 14.74
C VAL A 334 -8.88 -22.00 13.25
N PRO A 335 -10.06 -22.23 12.63
CA PRO A 335 -10.14 -22.45 11.18
C PRO A 335 -9.63 -21.26 10.36
N MET A 336 -9.89 -20.01 10.80
CA MET A 336 -9.33 -18.81 10.19
C MET A 336 -7.79 -18.88 10.17
N GLY A 337 -7.21 -19.30 11.29
CA GLY A 337 -5.76 -19.46 11.47
C GLY A 337 -5.14 -20.41 10.44
N TYR A 338 -5.77 -21.56 10.16
CA TYR A 338 -5.32 -22.47 9.10
C TYR A 338 -5.34 -21.83 7.71
N GLY A 339 -6.39 -21.08 7.38
CA GLY A 339 -6.44 -20.33 6.13
C GLY A 339 -5.34 -19.28 6.01
N ILE A 340 -5.06 -18.56 7.10
CA ILE A 340 -3.96 -17.59 7.15
C ILE A 340 -2.61 -18.29 6.99
N GLN A 341 -2.37 -19.43 7.67
CA GLN A 341 -1.14 -20.21 7.51
C GLN A 341 -0.93 -20.63 6.06
N ALA A 342 -1.97 -21.13 5.41
CA ALA A 342 -1.90 -21.52 3.99
C ALA A 342 -1.58 -20.31 3.09
N MET A 343 -2.20 -19.15 3.34
CA MET A 343 -1.91 -17.92 2.61
C MET A 343 -0.45 -17.48 2.80
N LEU A 344 0.06 -17.56 4.02
CA LEU A 344 1.46 -17.22 4.34
C LEU A 344 2.44 -18.21 3.73
N ALA A 345 2.10 -19.50 3.69
CA ALA A 345 2.91 -20.52 3.02
C ALA A 345 3.02 -20.26 1.50
N VAL A 346 1.90 -19.89 0.85
CA VAL A 346 1.91 -19.46 -0.57
C VAL A 346 2.79 -18.24 -0.76
N ALA A 347 2.66 -17.23 0.12
CA ALA A 347 3.48 -16.02 0.03
C ALA A 347 4.98 -16.32 0.14
N HIS A 348 5.36 -17.13 1.13
CA HIS A 348 6.75 -17.53 1.37
C HIS A 348 7.31 -18.35 0.20
N ALA A 349 6.58 -19.35 -0.28
CA ALA A 349 7.00 -20.17 -1.40
C ALA A 349 7.22 -19.33 -2.68
N VAL A 350 6.27 -18.48 -3.04
CA VAL A 350 6.36 -17.63 -4.25
C VAL A 350 7.44 -16.56 -4.11
N ALA A 351 7.62 -15.97 -2.93
CA ALA A 351 8.69 -15.01 -2.67
C ALA A 351 10.08 -15.64 -2.83
N GLY A 352 10.23 -16.94 -2.57
CA GLY A 352 11.48 -17.70 -2.75
C GLY A 352 11.78 -18.11 -4.18
N TRP A 353 10.87 -17.93 -5.15
CA TRP A 353 11.13 -18.31 -6.53
C TRP A 353 12.19 -17.42 -7.18
N PRO A 354 13.07 -17.97 -8.04
CA PRO A 354 14.05 -17.17 -8.78
C PRO A 354 13.37 -16.06 -9.58
N GLY A 355 13.84 -14.82 -9.43
CA GLY A 355 13.25 -13.68 -10.13
C GLY A 355 11.87 -13.25 -9.62
N ALA A 356 11.46 -13.63 -8.41
CA ALA A 356 10.16 -13.24 -7.83
C ALA A 356 9.93 -11.72 -7.83
N VAL A 357 11.00 -10.95 -7.68
CA VAL A 357 10.96 -9.50 -7.73
C VAL A 357 11.91 -8.96 -8.78
N THR A 358 11.38 -8.16 -9.68
CA THR A 358 12.14 -7.34 -10.63
C THR A 358 12.05 -5.88 -10.21
N LEU A 359 13.20 -5.22 -10.08
CA LEU A 359 13.27 -3.79 -9.85
C LEU A 359 13.18 -3.06 -11.19
N VAL A 360 12.43 -1.96 -11.21
CA VAL A 360 12.23 -1.14 -12.40
C VAL A 360 12.67 0.28 -12.06
N PRO A 361 13.58 0.87 -12.85
CA PRO A 361 14.01 2.25 -12.66
C PRO A 361 12.83 3.21 -12.61
N ALA A 362 13.02 4.33 -11.93
CA ALA A 362 12.02 5.38 -11.86
C ALA A 362 11.80 5.99 -13.25
N PHE A 363 10.55 6.25 -13.58
CA PHE A 363 10.17 6.90 -14.83
C PHE A 363 9.31 8.15 -14.57
N SER A 364 9.10 8.96 -15.60
CA SER A 364 8.46 10.27 -15.47
C SER A 364 6.95 10.19 -15.18
N VAL A 365 6.42 11.23 -14.53
CA VAL A 365 4.96 11.41 -14.34
C VAL A 365 4.25 11.50 -15.70
N ALA A 366 4.90 12.09 -16.72
CA ALA A 366 4.34 12.17 -18.07
C ALA A 366 4.08 10.80 -18.66
N ALA A 367 5.02 9.86 -18.53
CA ALA A 367 4.85 8.48 -18.99
C ALA A 367 3.66 7.80 -18.29
N LEU A 368 3.54 7.93 -16.93
CA LEU A 368 2.40 7.40 -16.20
C LEU A 368 1.09 8.05 -16.66
N SER A 369 1.08 9.37 -16.90
CA SER A 369 -0.12 10.08 -17.35
C SER A 369 -0.59 9.60 -18.73
N VAL A 370 0.33 9.40 -19.68
CA VAL A 370 0.01 8.88 -21.00
C VAL A 370 -0.55 7.45 -20.91
N MET A 371 0.07 6.57 -20.10
CA MET A 371 -0.48 5.22 -19.83
C MET A 371 -1.86 5.27 -19.19
N THR A 372 -2.08 6.19 -18.24
CA THR A 372 -3.38 6.36 -17.58
C THR A 372 -4.46 6.79 -18.56
N LEU A 373 -4.19 7.81 -19.38
CA LEU A 373 -5.14 8.29 -20.38
C LEU A 373 -5.43 7.21 -21.42
N GLY A 374 -4.40 6.47 -21.88
CA GLY A 374 -4.56 5.33 -22.77
C GLY A 374 -5.43 4.22 -22.14
N GLY A 375 -5.21 3.89 -20.88
CA GLY A 375 -6.02 2.91 -20.15
C GLY A 375 -7.48 3.34 -19.98
N LEU A 376 -7.72 4.60 -19.63
CA LEU A 376 -9.07 5.18 -19.57
C LEU A 376 -9.73 5.17 -20.93
N TRP A 377 -9.03 5.56 -21.98
CA TRP A 377 -9.51 5.50 -23.37
C TRP A 377 -9.94 4.07 -23.73
N LEU A 378 -9.09 3.09 -23.48
CA LEU A 378 -9.37 1.67 -23.76
C LEU A 378 -10.62 1.16 -23.03
N CYS A 379 -10.84 1.60 -21.80
CA CYS A 379 -11.94 1.15 -20.94
C CYS A 379 -13.27 1.87 -21.21
N LEU A 380 -13.25 3.18 -21.47
CA LEU A 380 -14.45 4.02 -21.57
C LEU A 380 -15.05 4.05 -22.97
N TRP A 381 -14.23 3.98 -24.02
CA TRP A 381 -14.70 4.01 -25.40
C TRP A 381 -15.22 2.65 -25.86
N ARG A 382 -16.16 2.68 -26.82
CA ARG A 382 -16.75 1.49 -27.46
C ARG A 382 -16.33 1.43 -28.94
N GLY A 383 -16.42 0.25 -29.54
CA GLY A 383 -16.03 0.03 -30.94
C GLY A 383 -14.52 0.00 -31.16
N ALA A 384 -14.08 -0.01 -32.42
CA ALA A 384 -12.67 -0.16 -32.80
C ALA A 384 -11.79 1.01 -32.32
N TRP A 385 -12.36 2.22 -32.19
CA TRP A 385 -11.67 3.43 -31.72
C TRP A 385 -11.02 3.26 -30.34
N ARG A 386 -11.56 2.40 -29.49
CA ARG A 386 -10.98 2.07 -28.17
C ARG A 386 -9.54 1.58 -28.23
N TYR A 387 -9.15 0.88 -29.30
CA TYR A 387 -7.80 0.34 -29.46
C TYR A 387 -6.72 1.41 -29.65
N GLY A 388 -7.11 2.66 -29.95
CA GLY A 388 -6.21 3.82 -29.88
C GLY A 388 -5.58 4.00 -28.49
N GLY A 389 -6.26 3.56 -27.44
CA GLY A 389 -5.73 3.52 -26.08
C GLY A 389 -4.50 2.61 -25.92
N LEU A 390 -4.41 1.52 -26.69
CA LEU A 390 -3.22 0.66 -26.68
C LEU A 390 -1.98 1.37 -27.26
N ALA A 391 -2.16 2.20 -28.31
CA ALA A 391 -1.08 3.00 -28.85
C ALA A 391 -0.58 4.03 -27.81
N ALA A 392 -1.48 4.67 -27.08
CA ALA A 392 -1.10 5.58 -26.00
C ALA A 392 -0.39 4.84 -24.85
N ILE A 393 -0.85 3.64 -24.45
CA ILE A 393 -0.16 2.83 -23.45
C ILE A 393 1.25 2.45 -23.93
N ALA A 394 1.40 2.01 -25.19
CA ALA A 394 2.69 1.68 -25.77
C ALA A 394 3.63 2.89 -25.79
N LEU A 395 3.13 4.07 -26.20
CA LEU A 395 3.88 5.32 -26.12
C LEU A 395 4.33 5.64 -24.68
N GLY A 396 3.44 5.48 -23.70
CA GLY A 396 3.78 5.67 -22.30
C GLY A 396 4.87 4.72 -21.79
N ILE A 397 4.87 3.46 -22.26
CA ILE A 397 5.93 2.48 -21.95
C ILE A 397 7.27 2.92 -22.59
N VAL A 398 7.25 3.38 -23.83
CA VAL A 398 8.45 3.91 -24.49
C VAL A 398 8.98 5.12 -23.73
N LEU A 399 8.12 6.08 -23.37
CA LEU A 399 8.53 7.24 -22.58
C LEU A 399 9.08 6.85 -21.18
N ALA A 400 8.58 5.76 -20.60
CA ALA A 400 9.10 5.25 -19.34
C ALA A 400 10.50 4.64 -19.50
N SER A 401 10.80 4.01 -20.64
CA SER A 401 12.11 3.42 -20.92
C SER A 401 13.18 4.47 -21.32
N LEU A 402 12.74 5.63 -21.79
CA LEU A 402 13.62 6.76 -22.14
C LEU A 402 13.92 7.68 -20.94
N GLY A 403 13.34 7.40 -19.79
CA GLY A 403 13.55 8.18 -18.59
C GLY A 403 14.97 8.00 -18.03
N ASP A 404 15.65 9.12 -17.81
CA ASP A 404 16.99 9.13 -17.23
C ASP A 404 16.91 9.58 -15.76
N PRO A 405 17.09 8.66 -14.80
CA PRO A 405 17.10 9.04 -13.39
C PRO A 405 18.38 9.84 -13.06
N PRO A 406 18.34 10.73 -12.04
CA PRO A 406 19.50 11.53 -11.66
C PRO A 406 20.73 10.64 -11.36
N ASP A 407 21.91 11.10 -11.78
CA ASP A 407 23.16 10.34 -11.59
C ASP A 407 23.68 10.46 -10.17
N ILE A 408 23.50 11.60 -9.52
CA ILE A 408 23.95 11.87 -8.15
C ILE A 408 22.76 12.26 -7.29
N LEU A 409 22.63 11.65 -6.13
CA LEU A 409 21.62 11.98 -5.12
C LEU A 409 22.29 12.22 -3.77
N ILE A 410 21.84 13.30 -3.12
CA ILE A 410 22.26 13.68 -1.76
C ILE A 410 21.01 13.73 -0.88
N ASP A 411 21.11 13.25 0.35
CA ASP A 411 20.03 13.37 1.30
C ASP A 411 19.89 14.82 1.80
N GLY A 412 18.67 15.21 2.17
CA GLY A 412 18.39 16.57 2.64
C GLY A 412 19.16 17.03 3.90
N TRP A 413 20.00 16.18 4.45
CA TRP A 413 20.86 16.48 5.60
C TRP A 413 22.35 16.49 5.22
N GLY A 414 22.71 16.30 3.96
CA GLY A 414 24.09 16.19 3.50
C GLY A 414 24.89 15.03 4.11
N LYS A 415 24.20 13.98 4.62
CA LYS A 415 24.88 12.87 5.32
C LYS A 415 25.21 11.70 4.42
N VAL A 416 24.42 11.51 3.38
CA VAL A 416 24.55 10.41 2.43
C VAL A 416 24.54 10.96 1.03
N MET A 417 25.53 10.60 0.24
CA MET A 417 25.55 10.80 -1.20
C MET A 417 25.63 9.44 -1.87
N ALA A 418 24.98 9.28 -2.99
CA ALA A 418 25.12 8.14 -3.86
C ALA A 418 25.22 8.57 -5.32
N ALA A 419 26.05 7.91 -6.08
CA ALA A 419 26.27 8.16 -7.49
C ALA A 419 26.03 6.88 -8.31
N ARG A 420 25.33 7.01 -9.43
CA ARG A 420 25.13 5.97 -10.41
C ARG A 420 26.16 6.12 -11.52
N LEU A 421 26.91 5.07 -11.78
CA LEU A 421 27.89 4.99 -12.87
C LEU A 421 27.21 4.63 -14.20
N ASP A 422 27.89 4.87 -15.32
CA ASP A 422 27.42 4.46 -16.67
C ASP A 422 27.19 2.94 -16.77
N SER A 423 27.95 2.14 -16.01
CA SER A 423 27.73 0.70 -15.87
C SER A 423 26.42 0.32 -15.19
N GLY A 424 25.66 1.29 -14.65
CA GLY A 424 24.49 1.10 -13.81
C GLY A 424 24.80 0.77 -12.35
N ALA A 425 26.07 0.60 -11.98
CA ALA A 425 26.47 0.36 -10.60
C ALA A 425 26.25 1.62 -9.74
N VAL A 426 25.89 1.44 -8.47
CA VAL A 426 25.64 2.55 -7.54
C VAL A 426 26.73 2.54 -6.47
N LEU A 427 27.47 3.63 -6.39
CA LEU A 427 28.42 3.93 -5.34
C LEU A 427 27.76 4.76 -4.23
N VAL A 428 28.20 4.56 -2.99
CA VAL A 428 27.64 5.27 -1.83
C VAL A 428 28.73 5.83 -0.96
N ALA A 429 28.71 7.14 -0.81
CA ALA A 429 29.55 7.90 0.09
C ALA A 429 28.91 7.98 1.48
N ALA A 430 29.12 7.00 2.32
CA ALA A 430 28.64 7.04 3.70
C ALA A 430 29.48 6.11 4.60
N PRO A 431 29.62 6.44 5.90
CA PRO A 431 29.91 5.43 6.90
C PRO A 431 28.67 4.54 7.04
N TYR A 432 28.53 3.57 6.13
CA TYR A 432 27.32 2.74 6.02
C TYR A 432 27.32 1.65 7.09
N ARG A 433 26.72 1.93 8.22
CA ARG A 433 26.52 0.93 9.29
C ARG A 433 25.05 0.55 9.53
N ARG A 434 24.05 1.19 8.88
CA ARG A 434 22.62 0.89 9.10
C ARG A 434 21.82 1.00 7.80
N LYS A 435 20.80 0.16 7.65
CA LYS A 435 19.79 0.27 6.59
C LYS A 435 19.16 1.67 6.63
N SER A 436 19.42 2.49 5.62
CA SER A 436 18.80 3.80 5.42
C SER A 436 17.62 3.67 4.50
N ILE A 437 16.45 4.15 4.92
CA ILE A 437 15.24 4.20 4.07
C ILE A 437 15.51 5.02 2.80
N THR A 438 16.27 6.09 2.92
CA THR A 438 16.66 6.96 1.80
C THR A 438 17.46 6.19 0.78
N LEU A 439 18.53 5.48 1.19
CA LEU A 439 19.35 4.69 0.29
C LEU A 439 18.58 3.52 -0.33
N ASP A 440 17.77 2.80 0.45
CA ASP A 440 16.92 1.73 -0.08
C ASP A 440 15.93 2.27 -1.13
N THR A 441 15.49 3.53 -0.99
CA THR A 441 14.64 4.20 -1.97
C THR A 441 15.41 4.54 -3.24
N TRP A 442 16.62 5.10 -3.12
CA TRP A 442 17.47 5.42 -4.26
C TRP A 442 17.86 4.20 -5.07
N LEU A 443 18.32 3.13 -4.40
CA LEU A 443 18.66 1.87 -5.05
C LEU A 443 17.50 1.33 -5.88
N ARG A 444 16.28 1.28 -5.30
CA ARG A 444 15.09 0.85 -6.03
C ARG A 444 14.78 1.74 -7.22
N ARG A 445 14.92 3.05 -7.07
CA ARG A 445 14.69 4.02 -8.15
C ARG A 445 15.70 3.91 -9.29
N TRP A 446 16.91 3.43 -9.01
CA TRP A 446 17.91 3.08 -10.01
C TRP A 446 17.82 1.62 -10.49
N GLY A 447 16.86 0.86 -10.01
CA GLY A 447 16.69 -0.55 -10.36
C GLY A 447 17.75 -1.47 -9.76
N GLN A 448 18.44 -1.05 -8.69
CA GLN A 448 19.56 -1.78 -8.08
C GLN A 448 19.16 -2.40 -6.74
N LYS A 449 19.71 -3.59 -6.43
CA LYS A 449 19.45 -4.31 -5.17
C LYS A 449 20.39 -3.90 -4.05
N ALA A 450 21.62 -3.55 -4.39
CA ALA A 450 22.67 -3.21 -3.41
C ALA A 450 23.69 -2.24 -4.03
N PRO A 451 24.33 -1.40 -3.21
CA PRO A 451 25.43 -0.57 -3.69
C PRO A 451 26.70 -1.42 -3.91
N VAL A 452 27.54 -0.93 -4.79
CA VAL A 452 28.89 -1.47 -5.01
C VAL A 452 29.88 -0.58 -4.24
N LYS A 453 30.95 -1.17 -3.73
CA LYS A 453 32.10 -0.44 -3.19
C LYS A 453 33.23 -0.50 -4.19
N ASP A 454 33.66 0.63 -4.69
CA ASP A 454 34.86 0.75 -5.51
C ASP A 454 35.65 1.98 -5.06
N GLU A 455 36.69 1.75 -4.27
CA GLU A 455 37.57 2.79 -3.74
C GLU A 455 38.45 3.44 -4.81
N ARG A 456 38.50 2.88 -6.03
CA ARG A 456 39.23 3.52 -7.15
C ARG A 456 38.44 4.66 -7.76
N ILE A 457 37.10 4.54 -7.75
CA ILE A 457 36.20 5.52 -8.37
C ILE A 457 35.73 6.54 -7.32
N MET A 458 35.43 6.09 -6.08
CA MET A 458 34.99 6.96 -4.99
C MET A 458 35.89 6.76 -3.78
N ARG A 459 36.59 7.82 -3.40
CA ARG A 459 37.45 7.88 -2.21
C ARG A 459 36.80 8.75 -1.15
N CYS A 460 36.65 8.22 0.04
CA CYS A 460 36.05 8.92 1.17
C CYS A 460 36.96 8.91 2.39
N ASP A 461 37.02 10.02 3.09
CA ASP A 461 37.66 10.18 4.38
C ASP A 461 36.64 10.71 5.42
N ARG A 462 37.17 11.30 6.52
CA ARG A 462 36.33 11.91 7.55
C ARG A 462 35.75 13.27 7.15
N LEU A 463 36.39 13.97 6.22
CA LEU A 463 36.05 15.34 5.80
C LEU A 463 35.07 15.35 4.63
N GLY A 464 35.19 14.37 3.73
CA GLY A 464 34.35 14.34 2.53
C GLY A 464 34.54 13.09 1.67
N CYS A 465 34.11 13.18 0.43
CA CYS A 465 34.33 12.17 -0.59
C CYS A 465 34.65 12.84 -1.92
N ALA A 466 35.52 12.23 -2.70
CA ALA A 466 35.80 12.61 -4.08
C ALA A 466 35.48 11.45 -5.01
N LEU A 467 34.86 11.74 -6.14
CA LEU A 467 34.57 10.76 -7.19
C LEU A 467 34.83 11.39 -8.56
N VAL A 468 35.15 10.55 -9.54
CA VAL A 468 35.16 10.94 -10.96
C VAL A 468 33.90 10.38 -11.62
N HIS A 469 33.10 11.26 -12.22
CA HIS A 469 31.85 10.92 -12.88
C HIS A 469 31.80 11.58 -14.26
N ASN A 470 31.65 10.80 -15.33
CA ASN A 470 31.65 11.27 -16.73
C ASN A 470 32.87 12.12 -17.13
N GLY A 471 34.00 11.92 -16.49
CA GLY A 471 35.21 12.71 -16.73
C GLY A 471 35.36 13.93 -15.80
N ASP A 472 34.31 14.33 -15.11
CA ASP A 472 34.32 15.46 -14.17
C ASP A 472 34.70 15.00 -12.77
N ALA A 473 35.48 15.78 -12.07
CA ALA A 473 35.82 15.57 -10.67
C ALA A 473 34.72 16.16 -9.78
N VAL A 474 34.10 15.30 -8.96
CA VAL A 474 33.02 15.70 -8.04
C VAL A 474 33.53 15.60 -6.61
N GLY A 475 33.55 16.70 -5.88
CA GLY A 475 33.83 16.78 -4.46
C GLY A 475 32.53 16.81 -3.63
N PHE A 476 32.50 16.03 -2.55
CA PHE A 476 31.39 16.07 -1.58
C PHE A 476 31.96 16.41 -0.20
N ALA A 477 31.90 17.69 0.16
CA ALA A 477 32.40 18.20 1.43
C ALA A 477 31.39 18.02 2.56
N ARG A 478 31.78 17.32 3.62
CA ARG A 478 31.00 17.18 4.87
C ARG A 478 31.47 18.12 5.98
N ASP A 479 32.68 18.62 5.85
CA ASP A 479 33.34 19.52 6.79
C ASP A 479 33.92 20.70 6.02
N ALA A 480 33.84 21.89 6.59
CA ALA A 480 34.33 23.13 5.96
C ALA A 480 35.84 23.06 5.56
N ARG A 481 36.61 22.20 6.24
CA ARG A 481 38.03 21.98 5.93
C ARG A 481 38.28 21.32 4.59
N ALA A 482 37.30 20.49 4.12
CA ALA A 482 37.39 19.83 2.80
C ALA A 482 37.12 20.82 1.66
N LEU A 483 36.30 21.86 1.91
CA LEU A 483 35.86 22.80 0.87
C LEU A 483 37.03 23.51 0.17
N GLU A 484 38.08 23.89 0.89
CA GLU A 484 39.23 24.61 0.31
C GLU A 484 39.97 23.72 -0.70
N ASP A 485 40.17 22.46 -0.39
CA ASP A 485 40.86 21.51 -1.27
C ASP A 485 39.93 21.07 -2.41
N ASP A 486 38.67 20.76 -2.13
CA ASP A 486 37.66 20.38 -3.13
C ASP A 486 37.46 21.50 -4.16
N CYS A 487 37.42 22.78 -3.69
CA CYS A 487 37.29 23.96 -4.55
C CYS A 487 38.51 24.23 -5.46
N ARG A 488 39.64 23.57 -5.24
CA ARG A 488 40.84 23.69 -6.10
C ARG A 488 40.90 22.63 -7.20
N VAL A 489 40.27 21.48 -6.99
CA VAL A 489 40.47 20.30 -7.84
C VAL A 489 39.19 19.74 -8.44
N ALA A 490 38.02 20.08 -7.87
CA ALA A 490 36.76 19.53 -8.35
C ALA A 490 36.05 20.46 -9.33
N ASP A 491 35.47 19.89 -10.38
CA ASP A 491 34.62 20.61 -11.34
C ASP A 491 33.23 20.88 -10.77
N LEU A 492 32.73 19.98 -9.92
CA LEU A 492 31.47 20.12 -9.18
C LEU A 492 31.72 19.91 -7.69
N VAL A 493 31.37 20.90 -6.87
CA VAL A 493 31.45 20.82 -5.41
C VAL A 493 30.04 20.74 -4.82
N LEU A 494 29.77 19.67 -4.09
CA LEU A 494 28.54 19.45 -3.33
C LEU A 494 28.88 19.55 -1.85
N SER A 495 28.25 20.49 -1.13
CA SER A 495 28.61 20.76 0.25
C SER A 495 27.46 20.53 1.22
N ALA A 496 27.74 19.86 2.33
CA ALA A 496 26.85 19.73 3.47
C ALA A 496 27.00 20.88 4.49
N VAL A 497 27.91 21.80 4.22
CA VAL A 497 28.19 22.99 5.03
C VAL A 497 28.19 24.24 4.13
N PRO A 498 27.76 25.41 4.63
CA PRO A 498 27.71 26.61 3.81
C PRO A 498 29.08 26.97 3.21
N ALA A 499 29.12 27.21 1.91
CA ALA A 499 30.32 27.73 1.25
C ALA A 499 30.42 29.25 1.47
N THR A 500 31.40 29.66 2.27
CA THR A 500 31.60 31.07 2.65
C THR A 500 32.55 31.83 1.73
N PHE A 501 33.06 31.18 0.68
CA PHE A 501 34.04 31.75 -0.26
C PHE A 501 33.80 31.23 -1.68
N ASN A 502 34.34 31.94 -2.67
CA ASN A 502 34.23 31.53 -4.08
C ASN A 502 35.21 30.41 -4.38
N CYS A 503 34.72 29.35 -5.04
CA CYS A 503 35.54 28.24 -5.53
C CYS A 503 36.15 28.60 -6.89
N PRO A 504 37.49 28.66 -7.04
CA PRO A 504 38.12 29.15 -8.27
C PRO A 504 38.03 28.14 -9.45
N SER A 505 38.01 26.84 -9.17
CA SER A 505 38.01 25.80 -10.21
C SER A 505 36.63 25.15 -10.41
N ALA A 506 35.74 25.19 -9.41
CA ALA A 506 34.43 24.55 -9.54
C ALA A 506 33.51 25.35 -10.48
N GLN A 507 32.97 24.67 -11.48
CA GLN A 507 31.93 25.21 -12.39
C GLN A 507 30.59 25.40 -11.68
N LEU A 508 30.34 24.61 -10.65
CA LEU A 508 29.10 24.65 -9.86
C LEU A 508 29.36 24.25 -8.40
N VAL A 509 28.87 25.08 -7.49
CA VAL A 509 28.85 24.80 -6.05
C VAL A 509 27.41 24.76 -5.60
N ILE A 510 27.03 23.66 -4.91
CA ILE A 510 25.69 23.47 -4.32
C ILE A 510 25.89 23.22 -2.83
N ASP A 511 25.41 24.17 -1.98
CA ASP A 511 25.50 24.14 -0.52
C ASP A 511 24.14 24.24 0.19
#